data_7b5f9565ab09f4f46a86d606ab6b7d75
#
_entry.id   7b5f9565ab09f4f46a86d606ab6b7d75
#
_cell.length_a   1.000
_cell.length_b   1.000
_cell.length_c   1.000
_cell.angle_alpha   90.00
_cell.angle_beta   90.00
_cell.angle_gamma   90.00
#
_symmetry.space_group_name_H-M   'P 1'
#
loop_
_entity.id
_entity.type
_entity.pdbx_description
1 polymer ?
#
loop_
_entity_poly.entity_id
_entity_poly.type
_entity_poly.pdbx_seq_one_letter_code
_entity_poly.pdbx_strand_id
1 'polypeptide(L)'
;MYYLGIDTSTSACSCGILQDDKVICELNINNQKTHSTTLCLLIQQAFALTGLTLEQMDGIACVVGPGSFTGIRIGVCTAKGLAFGTEKPCYGIDTLDCLAVNGRQFAGTVCTILDARREQVFGAAFEGGQKILEDFAGPLEEYLQKLEGKKTLFLGDGALAYREKIQNILPDAQFGEKHLCYPKASAACILAYEAGEKGAISLYDLTPHYLRKSQAERLHGHER
;
A
#
# COMPACT_ATOMS: atom_id res chain seq x y z
N MET A 1 -11.60 12.21 -15.05
CA MET A 1 -10.42 12.51 -14.20
C MET A 1 -9.39 11.41 -14.37
N TYR A 2 -8.10 11.76 -14.40
CA TYR A 2 -7.00 10.80 -14.53
C TYR A 2 -6.11 10.85 -13.30
N TYR A 3 -5.81 9.71 -12.72
CA TYR A 3 -4.89 9.57 -11.58
C TYR A 3 -3.73 8.66 -11.92
N LEU A 4 -2.52 9.10 -11.63
CA LEU A 4 -1.31 8.28 -11.67
C LEU A 4 -1.06 7.67 -10.29
N GLY A 5 -1.03 6.34 -10.19
CA GLY A 5 -0.70 5.61 -8.96
C GLY A 5 0.73 5.11 -8.95
N ILE A 6 1.34 5.13 -7.77
CA ILE A 6 2.70 4.66 -7.52
C ILE A 6 2.72 3.85 -6.24
N ASP A 7 3.26 2.62 -6.29
CA ASP A 7 3.59 1.84 -5.10
C ASP A 7 4.97 1.20 -5.18
N THR A 8 5.69 1.36 -4.09
CA THR A 8 7.02 0.76 -3.83
C THR A 8 7.15 0.34 -2.37
N SER A 9 6.03 0.18 -1.67
CA SER A 9 5.99 -0.05 -0.22
C SER A 9 6.37 -1.46 0.20
N THR A 10 6.30 -2.44 -0.72
CA THR A 10 6.61 -3.86 -0.48
C THR A 10 7.72 -4.36 -1.41
N SER A 11 7.84 -5.67 -1.62
CA SER A 11 8.75 -6.27 -2.62
C SER A 11 8.28 -6.03 -4.05
N ALA A 12 7.01 -5.74 -4.26
CA ALA A 12 6.46 -5.38 -5.55
C ALA A 12 6.66 -3.89 -5.83
N CYS A 13 6.87 -3.56 -7.11
CA CYS A 13 6.88 -2.19 -7.63
C CYS A 13 5.75 -2.07 -8.64
N SER A 14 4.86 -1.12 -8.46
CA SER A 14 3.74 -0.94 -9.37
C SER A 14 3.49 0.51 -9.76
N CYS A 15 2.91 0.66 -10.95
CA CYS A 15 2.43 1.92 -11.52
C CYS A 15 1.07 1.67 -12.16
N GLY A 16 0.10 2.53 -11.90
CA GLY A 16 -1.24 2.40 -12.45
C GLY A 16 -1.78 3.74 -12.95
N ILE A 17 -2.71 3.70 -13.90
CA ILE A 17 -3.47 4.86 -14.32
C ILE A 17 -4.96 4.53 -14.22
N LEU A 18 -5.69 5.39 -13.53
CA LEU A 18 -7.14 5.35 -13.41
C LEU A 18 -7.74 6.47 -14.25
N GLN A 19 -8.79 6.16 -15.00
CA GLN A 19 -9.66 7.14 -15.64
C GLN A 19 -11.04 7.04 -14.99
N ASP A 20 -11.42 8.07 -14.24
CA ASP A 20 -12.63 8.07 -13.42
C ASP A 20 -12.64 6.86 -12.46
N ASP A 21 -13.53 5.89 -12.65
CA ASP A 21 -13.62 4.64 -11.89
C ASP A 21 -12.97 3.43 -12.58
N LYS A 22 -12.39 3.64 -13.78
CA LYS A 22 -11.84 2.57 -14.61
C LYS A 22 -10.32 2.53 -14.55
N VAL A 23 -9.76 1.41 -14.13
CA VAL A 23 -8.33 1.14 -14.29
C VAL A 23 -8.02 0.92 -15.78
N ILE A 24 -7.25 1.83 -16.38
CA ILE A 24 -6.85 1.75 -17.79
C ILE A 24 -5.42 1.25 -17.98
N CYS A 25 -4.59 1.29 -16.93
CA CYS A 25 -3.26 0.71 -16.92
C CYS A 25 -2.93 0.20 -15.52
N GLU A 26 -2.36 -1.00 -15.43
CA GLU A 26 -1.76 -1.55 -14.22
C GLU A 26 -0.50 -2.33 -14.61
N LEU A 27 0.65 -1.84 -14.19
CA LEU A 27 1.94 -2.48 -14.36
C LEU A 27 2.49 -2.86 -13.01
N ASN A 28 2.75 -4.15 -12.80
CA ASN A 28 3.24 -4.68 -11.54
C ASN A 28 4.44 -5.60 -11.78
N ILE A 29 5.54 -5.36 -11.07
CA ILE A 29 6.76 -6.16 -11.14
C ILE A 29 7.17 -6.58 -9.74
N ASN A 30 7.35 -7.89 -9.55
CA ASN A 30 7.89 -8.48 -8.33
C ASN A 30 9.03 -9.45 -8.69
N ASN A 31 10.19 -8.91 -9.04
CA ASN A 31 11.35 -9.65 -9.57
C ASN A 31 12.64 -9.44 -8.77
N GLN A 32 12.52 -8.92 -7.54
CA GLN A 32 13.64 -8.63 -6.62
C GLN A 32 14.64 -7.56 -7.13
N LYS A 33 14.33 -6.87 -8.23
CA LYS A 33 15.11 -5.71 -8.65
C LYS A 33 14.82 -4.50 -7.77
N THR A 34 15.78 -3.58 -7.72
CA THR A 34 15.64 -2.35 -6.93
C THR A 34 14.55 -1.45 -7.51
N HIS A 35 13.68 -0.93 -6.66
CA HIS A 35 12.59 -0.05 -7.08
C HIS A 35 13.07 1.22 -7.79
N SER A 36 14.25 1.74 -7.41
CA SER A 36 14.84 2.93 -8.03
C SER A 36 15.17 2.77 -9.52
N THR A 37 15.46 1.55 -9.97
CA THR A 37 15.72 1.27 -11.39
C THR A 37 14.46 0.89 -12.16
N THR A 38 13.40 0.51 -11.46
CA THR A 38 12.19 -0.07 -12.07
C THR A 38 11.05 0.94 -12.18
N LEU A 39 10.82 1.76 -11.15
CA LEU A 39 9.65 2.62 -11.05
C LEU A 39 9.51 3.60 -12.22
N CYS A 40 10.57 4.35 -12.54
CA CYS A 40 10.53 5.32 -13.63
C CYS A 40 10.26 4.65 -14.99
N LEU A 41 10.77 3.43 -15.20
CA LEU A 41 10.49 2.66 -16.41
C LEU A 41 9.01 2.25 -16.49
N LEU A 42 8.40 1.84 -15.37
CA LEU A 42 6.97 1.52 -15.32
C LEU A 42 6.11 2.75 -15.63
N ILE A 43 6.45 3.90 -15.07
CA ILE A 43 5.73 5.16 -15.34
C ILE A 43 5.83 5.53 -16.83
N GLN A 44 7.03 5.47 -17.42
CA GLN A 44 7.22 5.72 -18.85
C GLN A 44 6.42 4.74 -19.71
N GLN A 45 6.42 3.45 -19.37
CA GLN A 45 5.65 2.44 -20.08
C GLN A 45 4.15 2.65 -19.94
N ALA A 46 3.65 3.01 -18.75
CA ALA A 46 2.24 3.30 -18.54
C ALA A 46 1.75 4.43 -19.46
N PHE A 47 2.50 5.52 -19.55
CA PHE A 47 2.20 6.63 -20.46
C PHE A 47 2.32 6.23 -21.93
N ALA A 48 3.36 5.50 -22.30
CA ALA A 48 3.54 5.04 -23.69
C ALA A 48 2.40 4.11 -24.16
N LEU A 49 1.92 3.21 -23.30
CA LEU A 49 0.85 2.27 -23.62
C LEU A 49 -0.54 2.92 -23.67
N THR A 50 -0.76 3.96 -22.86
CA THR A 50 -2.06 4.65 -22.80
C THR A 50 -2.16 5.84 -23.75
N GLY A 51 -1.02 6.32 -24.28
CA GLY A 51 -0.97 7.55 -25.08
C GLY A 51 -1.21 8.82 -24.26
N LEU A 52 -1.22 8.72 -22.93
CA LEU A 52 -1.40 9.86 -22.02
C LEU A 52 -0.05 10.49 -21.66
N THR A 53 -0.13 11.70 -21.11
CA THR A 53 1.04 12.43 -20.57
C THR A 53 0.81 12.80 -19.10
N LEU A 54 1.89 13.18 -18.42
CA LEU A 54 1.82 13.57 -17.01
C LEU A 54 0.97 14.85 -16.80
N GLU A 55 0.97 15.76 -17.77
CA GLU A 55 0.19 17.00 -17.74
C GLU A 55 -1.32 16.73 -17.73
N GLN A 56 -1.76 15.61 -18.31
CA GLN A 56 -3.17 15.21 -18.35
C GLN A 56 -3.67 14.57 -17.05
N MET A 57 -2.78 14.25 -16.13
CA MET A 57 -3.18 13.71 -14.81
C MET A 57 -3.83 14.81 -13.97
N ASP A 58 -4.88 14.47 -13.25
CA ASP A 58 -5.56 15.35 -12.27
C ASP A 58 -4.96 15.19 -10.85
N GLY A 59 -4.23 14.10 -10.61
CA GLY A 59 -3.56 13.87 -9.33
C GLY A 59 -2.58 12.70 -9.36
N ILE A 60 -1.71 12.66 -8.35
CA ILE A 60 -0.70 11.61 -8.16
C ILE A 60 -0.96 10.91 -6.82
N ALA A 61 -1.38 9.65 -6.87
CA ALA A 61 -1.58 8.79 -5.72
C ALA A 61 -0.28 8.01 -5.42
N CYS A 62 0.26 8.16 -4.23
CA CYS A 62 1.46 7.47 -3.80
C CYS A 62 1.19 6.67 -2.53
N VAL A 63 1.58 5.39 -2.54
CA VAL A 63 1.55 4.58 -1.32
C VAL A 63 2.69 5.03 -0.41
N VAL A 64 2.35 5.51 0.80
CA VAL A 64 3.28 6.18 1.72
C VAL A 64 3.76 5.30 2.87
N GLY A 65 3.26 4.09 3.00
CA GLY A 65 3.59 3.16 4.09
C GLY A 65 2.33 2.71 4.85
N PRO A 66 2.52 1.80 5.84
CA PRO A 66 3.78 1.21 6.30
C PRO A 66 4.40 0.22 5.30
N GLY A 67 5.69 -0.12 5.47
CA GLY A 67 6.38 -1.10 4.63
C GLY A 67 7.89 -0.91 4.56
N SER A 68 8.48 -1.20 3.40
CA SER A 68 9.90 -1.07 3.13
C SER A 68 10.36 0.38 3.27
N PHE A 69 11.26 0.66 4.21
CA PHE A 69 11.79 2.00 4.48
C PHE A 69 12.41 2.66 3.24
N THR A 70 13.22 1.91 2.50
CA THR A 70 13.84 2.38 1.26
C THR A 70 12.83 2.50 0.14
N GLY A 71 11.96 1.51 0.00
CA GLY A 71 10.93 1.49 -1.03
C GLY A 71 10.00 2.69 -0.93
N ILE A 72 9.39 2.94 0.22
CA ILE A 72 8.49 4.07 0.45
C ILE A 72 9.14 5.41 0.09
N ARG A 73 10.41 5.61 0.47
CA ARG A 73 11.14 6.84 0.13
C ARG A 73 11.32 7.03 -1.37
N ILE A 74 11.59 5.94 -2.10
CA ILE A 74 11.70 5.99 -3.57
C ILE A 74 10.38 6.44 -4.18
N GLY A 75 9.26 5.84 -3.79
CA GLY A 75 7.91 6.21 -4.27
C GLY A 75 7.57 7.66 -3.96
N VAL A 76 7.70 8.06 -2.70
CA VAL A 76 7.39 9.43 -2.24
C VAL A 76 8.26 10.47 -2.94
N CYS A 77 9.58 10.23 -3.06
CA CYS A 77 10.46 11.16 -3.79
C CYS A 77 10.10 11.26 -5.27
N THR A 78 9.75 10.14 -5.91
CA THR A 78 9.32 10.13 -7.32
C THR A 78 8.02 10.89 -7.48
N ALA A 79 7.01 10.62 -6.65
CA ALA A 79 5.72 11.32 -6.69
C ALA A 79 5.89 12.84 -6.48
N LYS A 80 6.71 13.24 -5.51
CA LYS A 80 7.04 14.65 -5.29
C LYS A 80 7.72 15.31 -6.50
N GLY A 81 8.67 14.63 -7.13
CA GLY A 81 9.35 15.13 -8.31
C GLY A 81 8.39 15.36 -9.49
N LEU A 82 7.48 14.42 -9.71
CA LEU A 82 6.45 14.53 -10.75
C LEU A 82 5.45 15.66 -10.43
N ALA A 83 4.98 15.74 -9.19
CA ALA A 83 4.06 16.78 -8.74
C ALA A 83 4.70 18.17 -8.82
N PHE A 84 5.99 18.31 -8.47
CA PHE A 84 6.70 19.57 -8.54
C PHE A 84 6.76 20.12 -9.97
N GLY A 85 7.03 19.25 -10.95
CA GLY A 85 7.11 19.66 -12.36
C GLY A 85 5.77 20.03 -13.00
N THR A 86 4.64 19.62 -12.40
CA THR A 86 3.29 19.77 -13.00
C THR A 86 2.28 20.46 -12.10
N GLU A 87 2.67 20.83 -10.89
CA GLU A 87 1.80 21.44 -9.86
C GLU A 87 0.53 20.60 -9.54
N LYS A 88 0.61 19.27 -9.73
CA LYS A 88 -0.53 18.37 -9.47
C LYS A 88 -0.67 18.07 -7.98
N PRO A 89 -1.91 17.93 -7.48
CA PRO A 89 -2.15 17.48 -6.11
C PRO A 89 -1.65 16.06 -5.91
N CYS A 90 -1.22 15.78 -4.68
CA CYS A 90 -0.78 14.46 -4.26
C CYS A 90 -1.84 13.81 -3.36
N TYR A 91 -1.83 12.47 -3.33
CA TYR A 91 -2.64 11.67 -2.41
C TYR A 91 -1.71 10.66 -1.74
N GLY A 92 -1.55 10.79 -0.43
CA GLY A 92 -0.80 9.83 0.38
C GLY A 92 -1.73 8.70 0.80
N ILE A 93 -1.50 7.51 0.28
CA ILE A 93 -2.34 6.32 0.52
C ILE A 93 -1.61 5.35 1.45
N ASP A 94 -2.30 4.92 2.50
CA ASP A 94 -1.75 3.89 3.39
C ASP A 94 -1.64 2.54 2.68
N THR A 95 -0.56 1.81 2.93
CA THR A 95 -0.32 0.49 2.30
C THR A 95 -1.37 -0.53 2.70
N LEU A 96 -1.82 -0.49 3.97
CA LEU A 96 -2.81 -1.43 4.48
C LEU A 96 -4.19 -1.14 3.87
N ASP A 97 -4.56 0.13 3.70
CA ASP A 97 -5.77 0.55 3.02
C ASP A 97 -5.73 0.18 1.54
N CYS A 98 -4.61 0.44 0.86
CA CYS A 98 -4.39 0.05 -0.53
C CYS A 98 -4.55 -1.45 -0.74
N LEU A 99 -3.99 -2.25 0.15
CA LEU A 99 -4.08 -3.71 0.11
C LEU A 99 -5.51 -4.21 0.36
N ALA A 100 -6.27 -3.53 1.24
CA ALA A 100 -7.65 -3.89 1.57
C ALA A 100 -8.60 -3.80 0.37
N VAL A 101 -8.30 -2.96 -0.61
CA VAL A 101 -9.08 -2.85 -1.86
C VAL A 101 -9.20 -4.21 -2.57
N ASN A 102 -8.15 -5.06 -2.50
CA ASN A 102 -8.15 -6.38 -3.11
C ASN A 102 -9.16 -7.36 -2.47
N GLY A 103 -9.63 -7.06 -1.27
CA GLY A 103 -10.58 -7.88 -0.52
C GLY A 103 -11.98 -7.28 -0.35
N ARG A 104 -12.29 -6.13 -0.94
CA ARG A 104 -13.55 -5.38 -0.71
C ARG A 104 -14.84 -6.18 -0.94
N GLN A 105 -14.78 -7.22 -1.80
CA GLN A 105 -15.93 -8.08 -2.10
C GLN A 105 -16.18 -9.17 -1.05
N PHE A 106 -15.28 -9.30 -0.07
CA PHE A 106 -15.41 -10.32 0.95
C PHE A 106 -16.48 -9.94 1.98
N ALA A 107 -17.44 -10.86 2.19
CA ALA A 107 -18.49 -10.70 3.19
C ALA A 107 -17.96 -11.12 4.58
N GLY A 108 -17.29 -10.22 5.26
CA GLY A 108 -16.64 -10.39 6.57
C GLY A 108 -15.52 -9.36 6.77
N THR A 109 -14.63 -9.68 7.69
CA THR A 109 -13.47 -8.82 8.00
C THR A 109 -12.34 -9.09 7.00
N VAL A 110 -11.86 -8.05 6.34
CA VAL A 110 -10.62 -8.07 5.54
C VAL A 110 -9.48 -7.59 6.45
N CYS A 111 -8.55 -8.49 6.73
CA CYS A 111 -7.37 -8.19 7.55
C CYS A 111 -6.14 -8.09 6.65
N THR A 112 -5.56 -6.91 6.59
CA THR A 112 -4.32 -6.68 5.85
C THR A 112 -3.14 -6.74 6.82
N ILE A 113 -2.15 -7.59 6.53
CA ILE A 113 -0.92 -7.72 7.34
C ILE A 113 0.33 -7.77 6.48
N LEU A 114 1.31 -6.95 6.85
CA LEU A 114 2.63 -6.93 6.26
C LEU A 114 3.67 -7.49 7.24
N ASP A 115 4.64 -8.24 6.74
CA ASP A 115 5.73 -8.78 7.54
C ASP A 115 6.69 -7.67 8.00
N ALA A 116 6.64 -7.30 9.29
CA ALA A 116 7.56 -6.35 9.91
C ALA A 116 8.83 -7.01 10.48
N ARG A 117 9.06 -8.29 10.13
CA ARG A 117 10.14 -9.16 10.62
C ARG A 117 10.03 -9.53 12.10
N ARG A 118 10.71 -10.63 12.50
CA ARG A 118 10.78 -11.12 13.88
C ARG A 118 9.40 -11.33 14.50
N GLU A 119 8.51 -11.98 13.77
CA GLU A 119 7.11 -12.28 14.19
C GLU A 119 6.28 -11.04 14.55
N GLN A 120 6.69 -9.89 14.04
CA GLN A 120 5.91 -8.66 14.13
C GLN A 120 5.26 -8.34 12.78
N VAL A 121 4.14 -7.67 12.85
CA VAL A 121 3.35 -7.27 11.68
C VAL A 121 2.98 -5.80 11.74
N PHE A 122 2.77 -5.21 10.57
CA PHE A 122 1.89 -4.07 10.42
C PHE A 122 0.54 -4.61 10.00
N GLY A 123 -0.54 -4.17 10.64
CA GLY A 123 -1.86 -4.70 10.37
C GLY A 123 -2.97 -3.68 10.52
N ALA A 124 -4.03 -3.83 9.72
CA ALA A 124 -5.29 -3.12 9.83
C ALA A 124 -6.44 -4.08 9.48
N ALA A 125 -7.66 -3.77 9.92
CA ALA A 125 -8.81 -4.59 9.60
C ALA A 125 -10.00 -3.72 9.14
N PHE A 126 -10.75 -4.26 8.18
CA PHE A 126 -11.80 -3.54 7.47
C PHE A 126 -13.06 -4.40 7.36
N GLU A 127 -14.23 -3.78 7.46
CA GLU A 127 -15.53 -4.39 7.15
C GLU A 127 -16.32 -3.44 6.25
N GLY A 128 -16.86 -3.96 5.15
CA GLY A 128 -17.57 -3.13 4.18
C GLY A 128 -16.76 -1.95 3.63
N GLY A 129 -15.44 -2.08 3.57
CA GLY A 129 -14.52 -1.03 3.11
C GLY A 129 -14.18 0.02 4.18
N GLN A 130 -14.74 -0.07 5.38
CA GLN A 130 -14.41 0.83 6.49
C GLN A 130 -13.39 0.20 7.43
N LYS A 131 -12.39 0.96 7.87
CA LYS A 131 -11.39 0.52 8.85
C LYS A 131 -12.05 0.34 10.22
N ILE A 132 -12.01 -0.88 10.76
CA ILE A 132 -12.57 -1.24 12.06
C ILE A 132 -11.51 -1.46 13.14
N LEU A 133 -10.27 -1.75 12.74
CA LEU A 133 -9.10 -1.74 13.60
C LEU A 133 -8.06 -0.84 12.97
N GLU A 134 -7.61 0.13 13.76
CA GLU A 134 -6.58 1.08 13.37
C GLU A 134 -5.23 0.38 13.12
N ASP A 135 -4.34 1.08 12.46
CA ASP A 135 -3.01 0.58 12.10
C ASP A 135 -2.26 0.10 13.34
N PHE A 136 -1.84 -1.14 13.30
CA PHE A 136 -1.13 -1.84 14.36
C PHE A 136 0.32 -2.11 13.93
N ALA A 137 1.24 -1.98 14.87
CA ALA A 137 2.63 -2.39 14.70
C ALA A 137 3.07 -3.16 15.94
N GLY A 138 3.20 -4.48 15.87
CA GLY A 138 3.52 -5.30 17.03
C GLY A 138 3.52 -6.80 16.74
N PRO A 139 3.51 -7.64 17.81
CA PRO A 139 3.48 -9.09 17.68
C PRO A 139 2.23 -9.59 16.94
N LEU A 140 2.42 -10.57 16.05
CA LEU A 140 1.32 -11.18 15.30
C LEU A 140 0.22 -11.71 16.22
N GLU A 141 0.59 -12.43 17.29
CA GLU A 141 -0.36 -13.07 18.20
C GLU A 141 -1.28 -12.07 18.89
N GLU A 142 -0.72 -10.94 19.35
CA GLU A 142 -1.51 -9.85 19.94
C GLU A 142 -2.52 -9.28 18.95
N TYR A 143 -2.14 -9.18 17.69
CA TYR A 143 -3.03 -8.68 16.66
C TYR A 143 -4.15 -9.67 16.32
N LEU A 144 -3.84 -10.98 16.25
CA LEU A 144 -4.84 -12.01 15.96
C LEU A 144 -5.92 -12.13 17.04
N GLN A 145 -5.59 -11.90 18.31
CA GLN A 145 -6.57 -11.90 19.41
C GLN A 145 -7.70 -10.89 19.18
N LYS A 146 -7.43 -9.77 18.52
CA LYS A 146 -8.44 -8.73 18.18
C LYS A 146 -9.42 -9.19 17.09
N LEU A 147 -9.13 -10.31 16.42
CA LEU A 147 -9.90 -10.87 15.30
C LEU A 147 -10.63 -12.16 15.68
N GLU A 148 -10.53 -12.60 16.94
CA GLU A 148 -11.23 -13.80 17.42
C GLU A 148 -12.73 -13.71 17.17
N GLY A 149 -13.33 -14.80 16.70
CA GLY A 149 -14.76 -14.89 16.40
C GLY A 149 -15.21 -14.18 15.12
N LYS A 150 -14.29 -13.54 14.39
CA LYS A 150 -14.60 -12.86 13.12
C LYS A 150 -14.31 -13.77 11.92
N LYS A 151 -15.24 -13.81 10.96
CA LYS A 151 -14.96 -14.41 9.65
C LYS A 151 -13.97 -13.51 8.91
N THR A 152 -12.71 -13.92 8.83
CA THR A 152 -11.62 -13.05 8.39
C THR A 152 -10.92 -13.58 7.13
N LEU A 153 -10.72 -12.68 6.14
CA LEU A 153 -9.87 -12.87 4.98
C LEU A 153 -8.54 -12.13 5.22
N PHE A 154 -7.43 -12.86 5.22
CA PHE A 154 -6.09 -12.30 5.36
C PHE A 154 -5.46 -11.99 4.01
N LEU A 155 -4.90 -10.79 3.87
CA LEU A 155 -4.17 -10.28 2.71
C LEU A 155 -2.81 -9.73 3.16
N GLY A 156 -1.84 -9.73 2.24
CA GLY A 156 -0.51 -9.18 2.48
C GLY A 156 0.57 -10.25 2.53
N ASP A 157 1.83 -9.81 2.45
CA ASP A 157 2.99 -10.70 2.53
C ASP A 157 3.15 -11.32 3.93
N GLY A 158 2.69 -10.63 4.98
CA GLY A 158 2.57 -11.18 6.32
C GLY A 158 1.58 -12.34 6.40
N ALA A 159 0.47 -12.29 5.65
CA ALA A 159 -0.49 -13.40 5.56
C ALA A 159 0.14 -14.65 4.92
N LEU A 160 1.01 -14.44 3.93
CA LEU A 160 1.74 -15.54 3.29
C LEU A 160 2.82 -16.11 4.21
N ALA A 161 3.58 -15.22 4.87
CA ALA A 161 4.71 -15.61 5.73
C ALA A 161 4.27 -16.37 7.00
N TYR A 162 3.14 -15.99 7.57
CA TYR A 162 2.66 -16.51 8.85
C TYR A 162 1.40 -17.38 8.73
N ARG A 163 1.10 -17.90 7.54
CA ARG A 163 -0.14 -18.65 7.25
C ARG A 163 -0.44 -19.75 8.25
N GLU A 164 0.53 -20.63 8.51
CA GLU A 164 0.36 -21.75 9.44
C GLU A 164 0.08 -21.27 10.86
N LYS A 165 0.82 -20.24 11.32
CA LYS A 165 0.65 -19.66 12.64
C LYS A 165 -0.73 -19.02 12.79
N ILE A 166 -1.21 -18.31 11.77
CA ILE A 166 -2.56 -17.73 11.75
C ILE A 166 -3.62 -18.83 11.83
N GLN A 167 -3.50 -19.90 11.02
CA GLN A 167 -4.45 -21.01 11.01
C GLN A 167 -4.50 -21.77 12.34
N ASN A 168 -3.39 -21.87 13.06
CA ASN A 168 -3.35 -22.50 14.39
C ASN A 168 -4.10 -21.68 15.43
N ILE A 169 -4.14 -20.35 15.33
CA ILE A 169 -4.82 -19.45 16.28
C ILE A 169 -6.26 -19.19 15.83
N LEU A 170 -6.49 -19.03 14.54
CA LEU A 170 -7.77 -18.75 13.91
C LEU A 170 -8.06 -19.83 12.84
N PRO A 171 -8.61 -21.00 13.23
CA PRO A 171 -8.79 -22.14 12.31
C PRO A 171 -9.66 -21.82 11.08
N ASP A 172 -10.63 -20.92 11.23
CA ASP A 172 -11.55 -20.50 10.17
C ASP A 172 -11.00 -19.37 9.28
N ALA A 173 -9.74 -18.96 9.50
CA ALA A 173 -9.10 -17.91 8.72
C ALA A 173 -9.04 -18.27 7.23
N GLN A 174 -9.47 -17.34 6.38
CA GLN A 174 -9.35 -17.42 4.93
C GLN A 174 -8.17 -16.60 4.47
N PHE A 175 -7.60 -16.95 3.31
CA PHE A 175 -6.43 -16.28 2.77
C PHE A 175 -6.68 -15.92 1.31
N GLY A 176 -6.33 -14.70 0.96
CA GLY A 176 -6.37 -14.27 -0.43
C GLY A 176 -5.38 -15.03 -1.31
N GLU A 177 -5.69 -15.07 -2.59
CA GLU A 177 -4.77 -15.59 -3.61
C GLU A 177 -3.45 -14.80 -3.59
N LYS A 178 -2.33 -15.48 -3.86
CA LYS A 178 -0.98 -14.87 -3.75
C LYS A 178 -0.83 -13.55 -4.50
N HIS A 179 -1.44 -13.45 -5.69
CA HIS A 179 -1.39 -12.23 -6.50
C HIS A 179 -2.19 -11.06 -5.93
N LEU A 180 -3.09 -11.30 -4.97
CA LEU A 180 -3.86 -10.29 -4.24
C LEU A 180 -3.18 -9.87 -2.93
N CYS A 181 -2.07 -10.52 -2.55
CA CYS A 181 -1.34 -10.24 -1.31
C CYS A 181 -0.30 -9.11 -1.45
N TYR A 182 -0.31 -8.39 -2.56
CA TYR A 182 0.52 -7.21 -2.77
C TYR A 182 -0.35 -6.00 -3.08
N PRO A 183 -0.01 -4.81 -2.56
CA PRO A 183 -0.70 -3.58 -2.93
C PRO A 183 -0.50 -3.32 -4.42
N LYS A 184 -1.47 -2.64 -5.03
CA LYS A 184 -1.45 -2.27 -6.44
C LYS A 184 -1.58 -0.76 -6.59
N ALA A 185 -0.84 -0.18 -7.51
CA ALA A 185 -0.90 1.25 -7.77
C ALA A 185 -2.29 1.70 -8.24
N SER A 186 -3.04 0.84 -8.96
CA SER A 186 -4.43 1.11 -9.32
C SER A 186 -5.34 1.23 -8.09
N ALA A 187 -5.10 0.44 -7.04
CA ALA A 187 -5.85 0.56 -5.79
C ALA A 187 -5.59 1.91 -5.10
N ALA A 188 -4.35 2.41 -5.15
CA ALA A 188 -4.04 3.76 -4.66
C ALA A 188 -4.78 4.84 -5.46
N CYS A 189 -4.89 4.70 -6.79
CA CYS A 189 -5.70 5.60 -7.61
C CYS A 189 -7.18 5.56 -7.25
N ILE A 190 -7.74 4.37 -7.00
CA ILE A 190 -9.15 4.20 -6.60
C ILE A 190 -9.40 4.94 -5.29
N LEU A 191 -8.54 4.77 -4.29
CA LEU A 191 -8.68 5.46 -3.00
C LEU A 191 -8.54 6.98 -3.14
N ALA A 192 -7.63 7.46 -4.00
CA ALA A 192 -7.49 8.88 -4.30
C ALA A 192 -8.75 9.45 -4.98
N TYR A 193 -9.30 8.74 -5.96
CA TYR A 193 -10.54 9.10 -6.64
C TYR A 193 -11.73 9.16 -5.67
N GLU A 194 -11.88 8.15 -4.80
CA GLU A 194 -12.92 8.11 -3.76
C GLU A 194 -12.78 9.23 -2.73
N ALA A 195 -11.56 9.60 -2.37
CA ALA A 195 -11.28 10.72 -1.45
C ALA A 195 -11.59 12.10 -2.07
N GLY A 196 -11.54 12.21 -3.40
CA GLY A 196 -11.80 13.43 -4.15
C GLY A 196 -10.89 14.58 -3.70
N GLU A 197 -11.35 15.82 -3.89
CA GLU A 197 -10.57 17.02 -3.53
C GLU A 197 -10.19 17.10 -2.04
N LYS A 198 -10.98 16.51 -1.15
CA LYS A 198 -10.71 16.49 0.30
C LYS A 198 -9.50 15.67 0.69
N GLY A 199 -9.16 14.66 -0.10
CA GLY A 199 -7.97 13.83 0.10
C GLY A 199 -6.70 14.41 -0.54
N ALA A 200 -6.84 15.47 -1.33
CA ALA A 200 -5.71 16.11 -2.00
C ALA A 200 -4.82 16.87 -1.00
N ILE A 201 -3.53 16.65 -1.08
CA ILE A 201 -2.52 17.32 -0.27
C ILE A 201 -1.46 17.98 -1.18
N SER A 202 -0.74 18.93 -0.62
CA SER A 202 0.41 19.50 -1.32
C SER A 202 1.55 18.49 -1.40
N LEU A 203 2.44 18.65 -2.38
CA LEU A 203 3.65 17.81 -2.46
C LEU A 203 4.54 17.93 -1.22
N TYR A 204 4.46 19.04 -0.48
CA TYR A 204 5.24 19.27 0.74
C TYR A 204 4.73 18.42 1.90
N ASP A 205 3.43 18.14 1.94
CA ASP A 205 2.76 17.35 2.97
C ASP A 205 2.81 15.84 2.67
N LEU A 206 3.16 15.45 1.42
CA LEU A 206 3.34 14.04 1.07
C LEU A 206 4.60 13.49 1.75
N THR A 207 4.43 12.79 2.85
CA THR A 207 5.53 12.25 3.65
C THR A 207 5.37 10.75 3.88
N PRO A 208 6.47 10.00 4.07
CA PRO A 208 6.39 8.60 4.47
C PRO A 208 5.65 8.40 5.79
N HIS A 209 4.74 7.43 5.82
CA HIS A 209 4.03 7.01 7.02
C HIS A 209 4.78 5.85 7.69
N TYR A 210 5.50 6.16 8.78
CA TYR A 210 6.27 5.18 9.53
C TYR A 210 5.54 4.78 10.81
N LEU A 211 4.90 3.63 10.84
CA LEU A 211 4.32 3.06 12.07
C LEU A 211 5.39 2.60 13.07
N ARG A 212 6.64 2.51 12.64
CA ARG A 212 7.77 2.06 13.47
C ARG A 212 9.00 2.89 13.15
N LYS A 213 9.77 3.26 14.18
CA LYS A 213 11.07 3.90 14.01
C LYS A 213 12.03 3.02 13.21
N SER A 214 12.90 3.61 12.43
CA SER A 214 13.92 2.89 11.67
C SER A 214 14.82 2.02 12.58
N GLN A 215 15.46 1.01 12.00
CA GLN A 215 16.38 0.16 12.78
C GLN A 215 17.52 0.99 13.37
N ALA A 216 18.02 1.99 12.64
CA ALA A 216 19.07 2.88 13.12
C ALA A 216 18.62 3.71 14.32
N GLU A 217 17.42 4.30 14.28
CA GLU A 217 16.87 5.08 15.41
C GLU A 217 16.60 4.25 16.66
N ARG A 218 16.29 2.95 16.49
CA ARG A 218 16.08 2.03 17.63
C ARG A 218 17.38 1.62 18.28
N LEU A 219 18.47 1.45 17.52
CA LEU A 219 19.79 1.11 18.04
C LEU A 219 20.41 2.28 18.79
N HIS A 220 20.21 3.51 18.36
CA HIS A 220 20.71 4.72 19.03
C HIS A 220 19.82 5.21 20.17
N GLY A 221 18.57 4.74 20.29
CA GLY A 221 17.64 5.10 21.36
C GLY A 221 17.89 4.41 22.72
N HIS A 222 18.82 3.47 22.79
CA HIS A 222 19.22 2.78 24.04
C HIS A 222 20.45 3.39 24.72
N GLU A 223 21.01 4.47 24.17
CA GLU A 223 22.19 5.16 24.72
C GLU A 223 21.87 6.50 25.43
N ARG A 224 20.63 6.68 25.92
CA ARG A 224 20.32 7.85 26.79
C ARG A 224 19.57 7.43 28.05
#